data_bab3c10b566413eca4c04a1a8333967f
#
_entry.id   bab3c10b566413eca4c04a1a8333967f
#
_cell.length_a   1.000
_cell.length_b   1.000
_cell.length_c   1.000
_cell.angle_alpha   90.00
_cell.angle_beta   90.00
_cell.angle_gamma   90.00
#
_symmetry.space_group_name_H-M   'P 1'
#
loop_
_entity.id
_entity.type
_entity.pdbx_description
1 polymer ?
#
loop_
_entity_poly.entity_id
_entity_poly.type
_entity_poly.pdbx_seq_one_letter_code
_entity_poly.pdbx_strand_id
1 'polypeptide(L)'
;NENLNSQKEESQNKVNDLSSQIDSYESQISSLKSEIETKTNEVNELQKQLDELEAEREKNQSLLDERLVTLYESGEVSYLDMLLSSADLTEFISSYYMIETLTAADKELIQNLENDKKEIAETQEKVNASLSEIETKKTELEGIQTELNKAKNQEQTKVDKLTEQSHALESDVEEYEKKMKELDAKEKAQEAALQKKYEEAKKKAEQGNSSGSSSSSTGGSVSS
;
A
#
# COMPACT_ATOMS: atom_id res chain seq x y z
N ASN A 1 -5.58 38.35 3.43
CA ASN A 1 -4.37 37.54 3.72
C ASN A 1 -4.60 36.44 4.77
N GLU A 2 -5.30 36.68 5.91
CA GLU A 2 -5.53 35.65 6.93
C GLU A 2 -6.42 34.50 6.42
N ASN A 3 -7.47 34.78 5.66
CA ASN A 3 -8.39 33.76 5.12
C ASN A 3 -7.66 32.83 4.10
N LEU A 4 -6.76 33.37 3.29
CA LEU A 4 -5.99 32.61 2.32
C LEU A 4 -4.92 31.72 2.98
N ASN A 5 -4.26 32.21 4.01
CA ASN A 5 -3.31 31.41 4.79
C ASN A 5 -4.02 30.26 5.48
N SER A 6 -5.20 30.48 6.08
CA SER A 6 -6.00 29.42 6.68
C SER A 6 -6.43 28.34 5.68
N GLN A 7 -6.86 28.74 4.48
CA GLN A 7 -7.22 27.78 3.41
C GLN A 7 -6.02 26.99 2.92
N LYS A 8 -4.84 27.62 2.81
CA LYS A 8 -3.59 26.96 2.43
C LYS A 8 -3.17 25.92 3.49
N GLU A 9 -3.22 26.29 4.78
CA GLU A 9 -2.91 25.38 5.89
C GLU A 9 -3.88 24.19 5.92
N GLU A 10 -5.19 24.45 5.77
CA GLU A 10 -6.20 23.37 5.71
C GLU A 10 -5.96 22.41 4.52
N SER A 11 -5.64 22.95 3.35
CA SER A 11 -5.36 22.15 2.18
C SER A 11 -4.07 21.35 2.33
N GLN A 12 -3.02 21.93 2.91
CA GLN A 12 -1.76 21.24 3.18
C GLN A 12 -1.97 20.11 4.21
N ASN A 13 -2.75 20.35 5.25
CA ASN A 13 -3.08 19.31 6.24
C ASN A 13 -3.83 18.14 5.57
N LYS A 14 -4.76 18.42 4.66
CA LYS A 14 -5.47 17.37 3.89
C LYS A 14 -4.55 16.58 2.96
N VAL A 15 -3.55 17.20 2.38
CA VAL A 15 -2.51 16.52 1.56
C VAL A 15 -1.66 15.62 2.47
N ASN A 16 -1.23 16.12 3.62
CA ASN A 16 -0.45 15.35 4.58
C ASN A 16 -1.22 14.12 5.10
N ASP A 17 -2.52 14.28 5.39
CA ASP A 17 -3.39 13.17 5.81
C ASP A 17 -3.53 12.11 4.71
N LEU A 18 -3.70 12.53 3.46
CA LEU A 18 -3.76 11.61 2.31
C LEU A 18 -2.44 10.90 2.08
N SER A 19 -1.31 11.59 2.21
CA SER A 19 0.02 10.99 2.13
C SER A 19 0.20 9.91 3.18
N SER A 20 -0.21 10.17 4.43
CA SER A 20 -0.16 9.18 5.52
C SER A 20 -1.06 7.97 5.25
N GLN A 21 -2.23 8.17 4.62
CA GLN A 21 -3.10 7.06 4.20
C GLN A 21 -2.46 6.24 3.07
N ILE A 22 -1.84 6.90 2.10
CA ILE A 22 -1.10 6.25 1.01
C ILE A 22 0.00 5.36 1.57
N ASP A 23 0.84 5.87 2.48
CA ASP A 23 1.91 5.12 3.13
C ASP A 23 1.37 3.90 3.90
N SER A 24 0.23 4.06 4.57
CA SER A 24 -0.46 2.96 5.26
C SER A 24 -0.95 1.89 4.30
N TYR A 25 -1.59 2.27 3.19
CA TYR A 25 -2.04 1.31 2.17
C TYR A 25 -0.87 0.60 1.49
N GLU A 26 0.22 1.29 1.18
CA GLU A 26 1.43 0.68 0.61
C GLU A 26 2.05 -0.34 1.57
N SER A 27 2.08 -0.05 2.86
CA SER A 27 2.53 -0.98 3.90
C SER A 27 1.63 -2.22 3.98
N GLN A 28 0.30 -2.05 3.99
CA GLN A 28 -0.67 -3.14 4.00
C GLN A 28 -0.54 -4.02 2.75
N ILE A 29 -0.40 -3.42 1.57
CA ILE A 29 -0.17 -4.13 0.31
C ILE A 29 1.10 -4.96 0.37
N SER A 30 2.19 -4.42 0.93
CA SER A 30 3.45 -5.15 1.09
C SER A 30 3.30 -6.35 2.03
N SER A 31 2.62 -6.17 3.17
CA SER A 31 2.34 -7.25 4.12
C SER A 31 1.49 -8.35 3.51
N LEU A 32 0.37 -7.99 2.87
CA LEU A 32 -0.53 -8.95 2.22
C LEU A 32 0.16 -9.73 1.10
N LYS A 33 1.02 -9.10 0.31
CA LYS A 33 1.81 -9.78 -0.72
C LYS A 33 2.75 -10.82 -0.10
N SER A 34 3.45 -10.48 0.98
CA SER A 34 4.34 -11.40 1.70
C SER A 34 3.56 -12.57 2.32
N GLU A 35 2.37 -12.31 2.86
CA GLU A 35 1.51 -13.34 3.42
C GLU A 35 0.97 -14.29 2.33
N ILE A 36 0.57 -13.75 1.18
CA ILE A 36 0.13 -14.54 0.02
C ILE A 36 1.28 -15.42 -0.49
N GLU A 37 2.50 -14.88 -0.58
CA GLU A 37 3.68 -15.65 -0.99
C GLU A 37 3.98 -16.78 -0.01
N THR A 38 3.96 -16.50 1.29
CA THR A 38 4.16 -17.49 2.34
C THR A 38 3.12 -18.62 2.26
N LYS A 39 1.85 -18.27 2.13
CA LYS A 39 0.75 -19.23 1.99
C LYS A 39 0.83 -20.03 0.69
N THR A 40 1.28 -19.39 -0.40
CA THR A 40 1.49 -20.09 -1.67
C THR A 40 2.59 -21.14 -1.55
N ASN A 41 3.69 -20.84 -0.86
CA ASN A 41 4.75 -21.79 -0.60
C ASN A 41 4.29 -22.94 0.30
N GLU A 42 3.45 -22.65 1.31
CA GLU A 42 2.82 -23.67 2.16
C GLU A 42 1.94 -24.63 1.34
N VAL A 43 1.12 -24.10 0.44
CA VAL A 43 0.28 -24.92 -0.47
C VAL A 43 1.14 -25.80 -1.38
N ASN A 44 2.22 -25.27 -1.94
CA ASN A 44 3.11 -26.04 -2.80
C ASN A 44 3.77 -27.19 -2.03
N GLU A 45 4.16 -26.99 -0.79
CA GLU A 45 4.74 -28.03 0.05
C GLU A 45 3.70 -29.10 0.43
N LEU A 46 2.49 -28.68 0.80
CA LEU A 46 1.39 -29.60 1.09
C LEU A 46 0.99 -30.42 -0.15
N GLN A 47 0.99 -29.80 -1.33
CA GLN A 47 0.71 -30.50 -2.57
C GLN A 47 1.76 -31.58 -2.87
N LYS A 48 3.04 -31.25 -2.64
CA LYS A 48 4.12 -32.24 -2.79
C LYS A 48 3.97 -33.41 -1.81
N GLN A 49 3.62 -33.13 -0.56
CA GLN A 49 3.34 -34.17 0.43
C GLN A 49 2.14 -35.03 0.01
N LEU A 50 1.11 -34.42 -0.55
CA LEU A 50 -0.06 -35.13 -1.08
C LEU A 50 0.34 -36.07 -2.23
N ASP A 51 1.13 -35.60 -3.18
CA ASP A 51 1.62 -36.41 -4.31
C ASP A 51 2.49 -37.60 -3.83
N GLU A 52 3.32 -37.40 -2.81
CA GLU A 52 4.14 -38.44 -2.19
C GLU A 52 3.26 -39.50 -1.48
N LEU A 53 2.26 -39.07 -0.71
CA LEU A 53 1.32 -39.98 -0.02
C LEU A 53 0.44 -40.77 -1.01
N GLU A 54 -0.01 -40.13 -2.08
CA GLU A 54 -0.79 -40.80 -3.14
C GLU A 54 0.06 -41.88 -3.84
N ALA A 55 1.33 -41.60 -4.15
CA ALA A 55 2.25 -42.56 -4.73
C ALA A 55 2.56 -43.75 -3.79
N GLU A 56 2.72 -43.48 -2.48
CA GLU A 56 2.91 -44.54 -1.48
C GLU A 56 1.66 -45.41 -1.34
N ARG A 57 0.48 -44.79 -1.30
CA ARG A 57 -0.79 -45.52 -1.29
C ARG A 57 -0.97 -46.38 -2.53
N GLU A 58 -0.66 -45.87 -3.73
CA GLU A 58 -0.76 -46.65 -4.96
C GLU A 58 0.18 -47.87 -4.96
N LYS A 59 1.40 -47.70 -4.46
CA LYS A 59 2.35 -48.81 -4.27
C LYS A 59 1.82 -49.84 -3.28
N ASN A 60 1.31 -49.40 -2.12
CA ASN A 60 0.78 -50.30 -1.11
C ASN A 60 -0.48 -51.04 -1.62
N GLN A 61 -1.34 -50.35 -2.38
CA GLN A 61 -2.50 -50.97 -3.04
C GLN A 61 -2.07 -52.02 -4.08
N SER A 62 -1.05 -51.75 -4.91
CA SER A 62 -0.54 -52.70 -5.89
C SER A 62 0.00 -53.96 -5.24
N LEU A 63 0.75 -53.81 -4.12
CA LEU A 63 1.25 -54.94 -3.35
C LEU A 63 0.11 -55.78 -2.76
N LEU A 64 -0.96 -55.16 -2.28
CA LEU A 64 -2.14 -55.87 -1.76
C LEU A 64 -2.87 -56.62 -2.87
N ASP A 65 -3.02 -55.99 -4.05
CA ASP A 65 -3.70 -56.58 -5.20
C ASP A 65 -2.89 -57.80 -5.74
N GLU A 66 -1.59 -57.70 -5.86
CA GLU A 66 -0.70 -58.83 -6.25
C GLU A 66 -0.82 -59.98 -5.25
N ARG A 67 -0.93 -59.65 -3.98
CA ARG A 67 -1.08 -60.66 -2.96
C ARG A 67 -2.44 -61.34 -3.02
N LEU A 68 -3.50 -60.59 -3.23
CA LEU A 68 -4.86 -61.16 -3.40
C LEU A 68 -4.94 -62.07 -4.63
N VAL A 69 -4.30 -61.66 -5.75
CA VAL A 69 -4.20 -62.50 -6.96
C VAL A 69 -3.46 -63.80 -6.66
N THR A 70 -2.29 -63.72 -6.02
CA THR A 70 -1.49 -64.90 -5.63
C THR A 70 -2.30 -65.85 -4.72
N LEU A 71 -3.02 -65.31 -3.76
CA LEU A 71 -3.88 -66.11 -2.89
C LEU A 71 -5.05 -66.78 -3.63
N TYR A 72 -5.63 -66.07 -4.60
CA TYR A 72 -6.71 -66.59 -5.46
C TYR A 72 -6.20 -67.67 -6.42
N GLU A 73 -5.07 -67.46 -7.11
CA GLU A 73 -4.51 -68.38 -8.09
C GLU A 73 -3.93 -69.67 -7.41
N SER A 74 -3.49 -69.57 -6.18
CA SER A 74 -2.99 -70.71 -5.41
C SER A 74 -4.12 -71.67 -5.02
N GLY A 75 -5.40 -71.33 -5.29
CA GLY A 75 -6.54 -72.12 -4.98
C GLY A 75 -6.79 -72.20 -3.45
N GLU A 76 -7.70 -73.10 -3.03
CA GLU A 76 -8.05 -73.32 -1.61
C GLU A 76 -6.89 -73.99 -0.81
N VAL A 77 -5.60 -73.70 -1.13
CA VAL A 77 -4.51 -74.11 -0.26
C VAL A 77 -4.57 -73.26 1.00
N SER A 78 -5.39 -73.70 1.90
CA SER A 78 -5.47 -73.11 3.25
C SER A 78 -4.10 -73.18 3.90
N TYR A 79 -3.72 -72.10 4.60
CA TYR A 79 -2.54 -72.16 5.49
C TYR A 79 -2.53 -73.40 6.38
N LEU A 80 -3.74 -73.91 6.66
CA LEU A 80 -3.93 -75.16 7.39
C LEU A 80 -3.44 -76.37 6.60
N ASP A 81 -3.68 -76.42 5.30
CA ASP A 81 -3.21 -77.52 4.43
C ASP A 81 -1.70 -77.50 4.28
N MET A 82 -1.08 -76.29 4.21
CA MET A 82 0.39 -76.16 4.22
C MET A 82 1.00 -76.69 5.52
N LEU A 83 0.37 -76.41 6.67
CA LEU A 83 0.82 -76.90 7.95
C LEU A 83 0.59 -78.42 8.09
N LEU A 84 -0.55 -78.96 7.66
CA LEU A 84 -0.90 -80.36 7.73
C LEU A 84 -0.15 -81.25 6.73
N SER A 85 0.33 -80.69 5.63
CA SER A 85 1.13 -81.41 4.63
C SER A 85 2.64 -81.41 4.92
N SER A 86 3.10 -80.83 6.02
CA SER A 86 4.50 -80.82 6.45
C SER A 86 5.00 -82.22 6.71
N ALA A 87 6.16 -82.57 6.16
CA ALA A 87 6.74 -83.93 6.23
C ALA A 87 7.30 -84.25 7.64
N ASP A 88 7.73 -83.25 8.39
CA ASP A 88 8.25 -83.40 9.73
C ASP A 88 7.95 -82.14 10.62
N LEU A 89 8.28 -82.23 11.90
CA LEU A 89 8.05 -81.17 12.89
C LEU A 89 8.86 -79.91 12.58
N THR A 90 10.03 -80.03 11.97
CA THR A 90 10.88 -78.88 11.61
C THR A 90 10.24 -78.09 10.48
N GLU A 91 9.74 -78.79 9.47
CA GLU A 91 9.02 -78.17 8.35
C GLU A 91 7.69 -77.55 8.83
N PHE A 92 6.95 -78.20 9.71
CA PHE A 92 5.75 -77.63 10.34
C PHE A 92 6.04 -76.32 11.05
N ILE A 93 7.07 -76.27 11.92
CA ILE A 93 7.45 -75.07 12.63
C ILE A 93 7.90 -73.97 11.68
N SER A 94 8.67 -74.27 10.64
CA SER A 94 9.12 -73.31 9.62
C SER A 94 7.94 -72.74 8.86
N SER A 95 6.99 -73.57 8.44
CA SER A 95 5.74 -73.15 7.75
C SER A 95 4.87 -72.29 8.65
N TYR A 96 4.77 -72.61 9.92
CA TYR A 96 4.04 -71.80 10.90
C TYR A 96 4.62 -70.37 11.04
N TYR A 97 5.92 -70.22 11.22
CA TYR A 97 6.58 -68.93 11.27
C TYR A 97 6.47 -68.16 9.97
N MET A 98 6.50 -68.81 8.82
CA MET A 98 6.30 -68.16 7.52
C MET A 98 4.87 -67.59 7.43
N ILE A 99 3.87 -68.38 7.80
CA ILE A 99 2.44 -67.94 7.77
C ILE A 99 2.22 -66.79 8.74
N GLU A 100 2.77 -66.87 9.95
CA GLU A 100 2.69 -65.82 10.96
C GLU A 100 3.31 -64.51 10.44
N THR A 101 4.52 -64.59 9.87
CA THR A 101 5.18 -63.40 9.29
C THR A 101 4.40 -62.81 8.12
N LEU A 102 3.87 -63.64 7.24
CA LEU A 102 3.04 -63.22 6.12
C LEU A 102 1.78 -62.52 6.56
N THR A 103 1.07 -63.11 7.54
CA THR A 103 -0.18 -62.55 8.09
C THR A 103 0.05 -61.20 8.80
N ALA A 104 1.20 -61.06 9.48
CA ALA A 104 1.59 -59.81 10.13
C ALA A 104 1.88 -58.71 9.08
N ALA A 105 2.61 -59.07 7.98
CA ALA A 105 2.89 -58.14 6.88
C ALA A 105 1.59 -57.68 6.17
N ASP A 106 0.67 -58.59 5.90
CA ASP A 106 -0.63 -58.28 5.32
C ASP A 106 -1.46 -57.32 6.18
N LYS A 107 -1.45 -57.54 7.48
CA LYS A 107 -2.13 -56.66 8.45
C LYS A 107 -1.51 -55.28 8.48
N GLU A 108 -0.16 -55.18 8.46
CA GLU A 108 0.56 -53.94 8.40
C GLU A 108 0.25 -53.16 7.10
N LEU A 109 0.24 -53.87 5.97
CA LEU A 109 -0.10 -53.26 4.68
C LEU A 109 -1.52 -52.67 4.67
N ILE A 110 -2.49 -53.36 5.20
CA ILE A 110 -3.88 -52.86 5.31
C ILE A 110 -3.94 -51.63 6.23
N GLN A 111 -3.23 -51.66 7.36
CA GLN A 111 -3.17 -50.54 8.30
C GLN A 111 -2.51 -49.31 7.63
N ASN A 112 -1.45 -49.50 6.88
CA ASN A 112 -0.80 -48.43 6.16
C ASN A 112 -1.75 -47.79 5.14
N LEU A 113 -2.47 -48.59 4.33
CA LEU A 113 -3.49 -48.10 3.39
C LEU A 113 -4.61 -47.29 4.05
N GLU A 114 -5.05 -47.69 5.26
CA GLU A 114 -6.04 -46.93 6.03
C GLU A 114 -5.46 -45.59 6.52
N ASN A 115 -4.22 -45.62 7.01
CA ASN A 115 -3.52 -44.43 7.48
C ASN A 115 -3.26 -43.44 6.31
N ASP A 116 -2.71 -43.93 5.18
CA ASP A 116 -2.45 -43.14 3.99
C ASP A 116 -3.74 -42.45 3.50
N LYS A 117 -4.86 -43.19 3.46
CA LYS A 117 -6.17 -42.66 3.08
C LYS A 117 -6.62 -41.51 4.00
N LYS A 118 -6.41 -41.66 5.30
CA LYS A 118 -6.76 -40.63 6.28
C LYS A 118 -5.88 -39.40 6.13
N GLU A 119 -4.55 -39.60 6.01
CA GLU A 119 -3.57 -38.54 5.89
C GLU A 119 -3.73 -37.76 4.58
N ILE A 120 -4.04 -38.43 3.47
CA ILE A 120 -4.41 -37.83 2.20
C ILE A 120 -5.63 -36.92 2.37
N ALA A 121 -6.69 -37.39 3.03
CA ALA A 121 -7.90 -36.62 3.24
C ALA A 121 -7.64 -35.35 4.11
N GLU A 122 -6.88 -35.51 5.19
CA GLU A 122 -6.50 -34.38 6.07
C GLU A 122 -5.61 -33.37 5.35
N THR A 123 -4.66 -33.83 4.54
CA THR A 123 -3.77 -32.95 3.77
C THR A 123 -4.53 -32.22 2.68
N GLN A 124 -5.46 -32.89 1.98
CA GLN A 124 -6.33 -32.26 0.98
C GLN A 124 -7.22 -31.17 1.60
N GLU A 125 -7.73 -31.39 2.83
CA GLU A 125 -8.49 -30.37 3.55
C GLU A 125 -7.63 -29.15 3.88
N LYS A 126 -6.38 -29.34 4.32
CA LYS A 126 -5.43 -28.25 4.58
C LYS A 126 -5.10 -27.46 3.31
N VAL A 127 -4.87 -28.14 2.19
CA VAL A 127 -4.66 -27.50 0.88
C VAL A 127 -5.86 -26.61 0.52
N ASN A 128 -7.07 -27.16 0.60
CA ASN A 128 -8.28 -26.41 0.27
C ASN A 128 -8.51 -25.21 1.19
N ALA A 129 -8.25 -25.34 2.48
CA ALA A 129 -8.33 -24.25 3.46
C ALA A 129 -7.32 -23.13 3.11
N SER A 130 -6.07 -23.49 2.85
CA SER A 130 -5.02 -22.52 2.49
C SER A 130 -5.30 -21.82 1.16
N LEU A 131 -5.85 -22.52 0.17
CA LEU A 131 -6.29 -21.90 -1.10
C LEU A 131 -7.43 -20.89 -0.89
N SER A 132 -8.39 -21.20 -0.01
CA SER A 132 -9.47 -20.27 0.34
C SER A 132 -8.95 -19.02 1.06
N GLU A 133 -7.97 -19.17 1.95
CA GLU A 133 -7.30 -18.04 2.61
C GLU A 133 -6.57 -17.14 1.59
N ILE A 134 -5.85 -17.73 0.63
CA ILE A 134 -5.17 -17.01 -0.45
C ILE A 134 -6.17 -16.20 -1.27
N GLU A 135 -7.31 -16.78 -1.64
CA GLU A 135 -8.34 -16.08 -2.42
C GLU A 135 -8.94 -14.90 -1.65
N THR A 136 -9.18 -15.09 -0.35
CA THR A 136 -9.65 -14.01 0.53
C THR A 136 -8.63 -12.86 0.59
N LYS A 137 -7.35 -13.19 0.80
CA LYS A 137 -6.27 -12.19 0.85
C LYS A 137 -6.06 -11.47 -0.49
N LYS A 138 -6.23 -12.16 -1.61
CA LYS A 138 -6.19 -11.52 -2.94
C LYS A 138 -7.33 -10.51 -3.12
N THR A 139 -8.53 -10.86 -2.71
CA THR A 139 -9.69 -9.95 -2.77
C THR A 139 -9.47 -8.72 -1.89
N GLU A 140 -8.92 -8.91 -0.68
CA GLU A 140 -8.54 -7.80 0.21
C GLU A 140 -7.47 -6.91 -0.41
N LEU A 141 -6.44 -7.50 -1.01
CA LEU A 141 -5.37 -6.79 -1.72
C LEU A 141 -5.91 -5.93 -2.87
N GLU A 142 -6.82 -6.45 -3.68
CA GLU A 142 -7.49 -5.72 -4.76
C GLU A 142 -8.31 -4.53 -4.23
N GLY A 143 -9.02 -4.73 -3.12
CA GLY A 143 -9.74 -3.67 -2.42
C GLY A 143 -8.82 -2.55 -1.97
N ILE A 144 -7.73 -2.87 -1.28
CA ILE A 144 -6.75 -1.89 -0.80
C ILE A 144 -6.06 -1.18 -1.97
N GLN A 145 -5.72 -1.87 -3.06
CA GLN A 145 -5.17 -1.25 -4.27
C GLN A 145 -6.13 -0.24 -4.90
N THR A 146 -7.42 -0.52 -4.87
CA THR A 146 -8.45 0.40 -5.36
C THR A 146 -8.52 1.66 -4.51
N GLU A 147 -8.51 1.53 -3.17
CA GLU A 147 -8.51 2.67 -2.25
C GLU A 147 -7.19 3.47 -2.34
N LEU A 148 -6.05 2.81 -2.50
CA LEU A 148 -4.76 3.46 -2.75
C LEU A 148 -4.80 4.34 -4.02
N ASN A 149 -5.31 3.80 -5.12
CA ASN A 149 -5.41 4.55 -6.38
C ASN A 149 -6.34 5.76 -6.24
N LYS A 150 -7.44 5.60 -5.50
CA LYS A 150 -8.36 6.69 -5.19
C LYS A 150 -7.70 7.77 -4.33
N ALA A 151 -6.96 7.38 -3.29
CA ALA A 151 -6.22 8.30 -2.44
C ALA A 151 -5.16 9.07 -3.23
N LYS A 152 -4.37 8.41 -4.08
CA LYS A 152 -3.37 9.04 -4.96
C LYS A 152 -4.00 10.06 -5.93
N ASN A 153 -5.12 9.71 -6.53
CA ASN A 153 -5.84 10.64 -7.42
C ASN A 153 -6.40 11.86 -6.67
N GLN A 154 -6.87 11.67 -5.44
CA GLN A 154 -7.34 12.78 -4.59
C GLN A 154 -6.18 13.67 -4.15
N GLU A 155 -5.04 13.11 -3.78
CA GLU A 155 -3.83 13.85 -3.44
C GLU A 155 -3.37 14.68 -4.63
N GLN A 156 -3.23 14.09 -5.81
CA GLN A 156 -2.83 14.79 -7.03
C GLN A 156 -3.77 15.95 -7.34
N THR A 157 -5.08 15.73 -7.29
CA THR A 157 -6.07 16.80 -7.55
C THR A 157 -5.94 17.96 -6.56
N LYS A 158 -5.58 17.68 -5.28
CA LYS A 158 -5.38 18.75 -4.28
C LYS A 158 -4.07 19.50 -4.51
N VAL A 159 -3.00 18.77 -4.86
CA VAL A 159 -1.71 19.39 -5.20
C VAL A 159 -1.85 20.29 -6.42
N ASP A 160 -2.55 19.87 -7.47
CA ASP A 160 -2.81 20.65 -8.67
C ASP A 160 -3.56 21.96 -8.33
N LYS A 161 -4.62 21.86 -7.51
CA LYS A 161 -5.38 23.05 -7.05
C LYS A 161 -4.53 23.99 -6.19
N LEU A 162 -3.70 23.48 -5.31
CA LEU A 162 -2.79 24.30 -4.50
C LEU A 162 -1.76 25.02 -5.39
N THR A 163 -1.26 24.36 -6.38
CA THR A 163 -0.31 24.92 -7.36
C THR A 163 -0.97 26.04 -8.16
N GLU A 164 -2.19 25.83 -8.66
CA GLU A 164 -2.96 26.84 -9.38
C GLU A 164 -3.24 28.06 -8.51
N GLN A 165 -3.66 27.87 -7.26
CA GLN A 165 -3.89 28.95 -6.30
C GLN A 165 -2.60 29.71 -5.96
N SER A 166 -1.45 29.02 -5.87
CA SER A 166 -0.15 29.66 -5.64
C SER A 166 0.24 30.56 -6.81
N HIS A 167 0.08 30.09 -8.04
CA HIS A 167 0.38 30.89 -9.24
C HIS A 167 -0.55 32.12 -9.38
N ALA A 168 -1.84 31.96 -9.07
CA ALA A 168 -2.77 33.09 -9.08
C ALA A 168 -2.36 34.17 -8.06
N LEU A 169 -1.94 33.74 -6.85
CA LEU A 169 -1.44 34.65 -5.82
C LEU A 169 -0.15 35.35 -6.21
N GLU A 170 0.80 34.65 -6.82
CA GLU A 170 2.04 35.28 -7.34
C GLU A 170 1.72 36.37 -8.36
N SER A 171 0.80 36.08 -9.28
CA SER A 171 0.35 37.06 -10.28
C SER A 171 -0.29 38.30 -9.65
N ASP A 172 -1.16 38.09 -8.63
CA ASP A 172 -1.78 39.21 -7.91
C ASP A 172 -0.74 40.06 -7.18
N VAL A 173 0.23 39.43 -6.52
CA VAL A 173 1.34 40.14 -5.84
C VAL A 173 2.15 41.00 -6.82
N GLU A 174 2.51 40.45 -7.96
CA GLU A 174 3.22 41.20 -9.02
C GLU A 174 2.42 42.42 -9.51
N GLU A 175 1.10 42.28 -9.70
CA GLU A 175 0.21 43.36 -10.08
C GLU A 175 0.12 44.45 -8.99
N TYR A 176 0.02 44.04 -7.70
CA TYR A 176 0.03 44.99 -6.58
C TYR A 176 1.36 45.72 -6.45
N GLU A 177 2.48 45.06 -6.61
CA GLU A 177 3.80 45.67 -6.57
C GLU A 177 3.96 46.71 -7.69
N LYS A 178 3.45 46.43 -8.90
CA LYS A 178 3.47 47.35 -10.03
C LYS A 178 2.61 48.58 -9.71
N LYS A 179 1.41 48.40 -9.19
CA LYS A 179 0.52 49.51 -8.76
C LYS A 179 1.14 50.35 -7.65
N MET A 180 1.80 49.73 -6.69
CA MET A 180 2.52 50.46 -5.64
C MET A 180 3.64 51.33 -6.20
N LYS A 181 4.46 50.81 -7.11
CA LYS A 181 5.51 51.58 -7.80
C LYS A 181 4.95 52.75 -8.61
N GLU A 182 3.81 52.56 -9.27
CA GLU A 182 3.13 53.64 -10.02
C GLU A 182 2.57 54.73 -9.06
N LEU A 183 2.02 54.35 -7.91
CA LEU A 183 1.53 55.28 -6.90
C LEU A 183 2.67 56.09 -6.29
N ASP A 184 3.78 55.41 -5.89
CA ASP A 184 4.98 56.10 -5.36
C ASP A 184 5.57 57.09 -6.37
N ALA A 185 5.58 56.72 -7.66
CA ALA A 185 6.03 57.66 -8.71
C ALA A 185 5.10 58.88 -8.88
N LYS A 186 3.76 58.68 -8.78
CA LYS A 186 2.79 59.78 -8.80
C LYS A 186 2.91 60.69 -7.60
N GLU A 187 3.09 60.12 -6.41
CA GLU A 187 3.25 60.87 -5.16
C GLU A 187 4.50 61.75 -5.22
N LYS A 188 5.66 61.20 -5.60
CA LYS A 188 6.91 61.94 -5.81
C LYS A 188 6.77 63.04 -6.85
N ALA A 189 6.03 62.80 -7.95
CA ALA A 189 5.79 63.80 -8.97
C ALA A 189 4.89 64.94 -8.44
N GLN A 190 3.89 64.65 -7.63
CA GLN A 190 3.00 65.64 -6.99
C GLN A 190 3.78 66.47 -5.97
N GLU A 191 4.62 65.84 -5.11
CA GLU A 191 5.48 66.53 -4.17
C GLU A 191 6.43 67.51 -4.89
N ALA A 192 7.11 67.02 -5.94
CA ALA A 192 8.00 67.86 -6.74
C ALA A 192 7.28 69.05 -7.41
N ALA A 193 6.06 68.83 -7.88
CA ALA A 193 5.24 69.88 -8.47
C ALA A 193 4.76 70.92 -7.41
N LEU A 194 4.44 70.43 -6.20
CA LEU A 194 4.04 71.28 -5.08
C LEU A 194 5.21 72.11 -4.60
N GLN A 195 6.42 71.51 -4.52
CA GLN A 195 7.62 72.19 -4.13
C GLN A 195 8.05 73.26 -5.12
N LYS A 196 7.92 73.01 -6.44
CA LYS A 196 8.12 74.03 -7.49
C LYS A 196 7.16 75.21 -7.32
N LYS A 197 5.88 74.96 -7.12
CA LYS A 197 4.85 76.01 -6.91
C LYS A 197 5.16 76.84 -5.67
N TYR A 198 5.61 76.20 -4.60
CA TYR A 198 6.03 76.90 -3.36
C TYR A 198 7.22 77.79 -3.59
N GLU A 199 8.27 77.31 -4.28
CA GLU A 199 9.44 78.13 -4.61
C GLU A 199 9.11 79.26 -5.58
N GLU A 200 8.25 79.06 -6.56
CA GLU A 200 7.75 80.16 -7.45
C GLU A 200 6.94 81.20 -6.69
N ALA A 201 6.09 80.79 -5.76
CA ALA A 201 5.32 81.72 -4.91
C ALA A 201 6.22 82.49 -3.98
N LYS A 202 7.25 81.88 -3.39
CA LYS A 202 8.26 82.49 -2.57
C LYS A 202 9.07 83.55 -3.33
N LYS A 203 9.51 83.25 -4.53
CA LYS A 203 10.19 84.19 -5.44
C LYS A 203 9.33 85.41 -5.83
N LYS A 204 8.04 85.20 -6.10
CA LYS A 204 7.07 86.25 -6.36
C LYS A 204 6.84 87.16 -5.18
N ALA A 205 6.78 86.59 -3.96
CA ALA A 205 6.65 87.34 -2.72
C ALA A 205 7.88 88.19 -2.42
N GLU A 206 9.08 87.69 -2.68
CA GLU A 206 10.33 88.40 -2.49
C GLU A 206 10.51 89.54 -3.54
N GLN A 207 10.08 89.39 -4.81
CA GLN A 207 10.06 90.40 -5.79
C GLN A 207 9.01 91.49 -5.60
N GLY A 208 7.90 91.20 -4.98
CA GLY A 208 6.81 92.14 -4.57
C GLY A 208 7.22 93.08 -3.45
N ASN A 209 8.15 92.62 -2.58
CA ASN A 209 8.59 93.43 -1.46
C ASN A 209 9.75 94.34 -1.72
N SER A 210 10.39 94.27 -2.92
CA SER A 210 11.48 95.18 -3.36
C SER A 210 11.06 96.38 -4.14
N SER A 211 9.75 96.58 -4.50
CA SER A 211 9.20 97.71 -5.28
C SER A 211 8.35 98.69 -4.47
N GLY A 212 8.35 98.61 -3.12
CA GLY A 212 7.52 99.39 -2.20
C GLY A 212 8.31 100.37 -1.33
N SER A 213 9.56 100.74 -1.60
CA SER A 213 10.29 101.67 -0.80
C SER A 213 11.00 102.78 -1.68
N SER A 214 10.20 103.69 -2.23
CA SER A 214 10.72 105.02 -2.55
C SER A 214 9.56 106.05 -2.69
N SER A 215 9.79 107.22 -2.07
CA SER A 215 9.03 108.52 -2.03
C SER A 215 7.80 108.52 -1.12
N SER A 216 7.65 109.48 -0.28
CA SER A 216 8.15 110.88 -0.31
C SER A 216 8.09 111.51 1.10
N SER A 217 9.16 112.28 1.37
CA SER A 217 9.24 113.29 2.32
C SER A 217 8.38 114.52 1.86
N THR A 218 7.50 114.99 2.67
CA THR A 218 7.20 116.45 2.71
C THR A 218 6.52 116.71 4.06
N GLY A 219 7.03 117.52 4.80
CA GLY A 219 7.13 118.70 5.47
C GLY A 219 5.78 119.33 5.72
N GLY A 220 5.51 119.79 6.93
CA GLY A 220 4.39 120.64 7.33
C GLY A 220 4.43 120.94 8.83
N SER A 221 5.19 121.91 9.18
CA SER A 221 5.19 122.70 10.42
C SER A 221 3.79 123.28 10.68
N VAL A 222 3.40 123.44 11.86
CA VAL A 222 2.95 124.65 12.58
C VAL A 222 2.18 124.33 13.84
N SER A 223 2.68 124.81 14.95
CA SER A 223 2.16 125.69 15.97
C SER A 223 0.71 125.50 16.49
N SER A 224 0.58 125.27 17.67
CA SER A 224 0.24 126.03 18.87
C SER A 224 -0.02 125.12 20.04
#